data_6170882f79bab3931113ec399299fc3c
#
_entry.id   6170882f79bab3931113ec399299fc3c
#
_cell.length_a   1.000
_cell.length_b   1.000
_cell.length_c   1.000
_cell.angle_alpha   90.00
_cell.angle_beta   90.00
_cell.angle_gamma   90.00
#
_symmetry.space_group_name_H-M   'P 1'
#
loop_
_entity.id
_entity.type
_entity.pdbx_description
1 polymer ?
#
loop_
_entity_poly.entity_id
_entity_poly.type
_entity_poly.pdbx_seq_one_letter_code
_entity_poly.pdbx_strand_id
1 'polypeptide(L)'
;MNKVIEVKNLVKEYKGKRAVDDLSFDVYEGEILGLLGPNGSGKSTTINSILSLLKYQKGSIKIFGKEMTPNSYDIKSKIGVIFQDVAVFDELNVYDNIDYFCGLYISDKNKRREYVEDAIKLVGLGEFKKYLPKQLSGGLLRRLNIACGIAHKPSLIFFDEPTAMVDPQSRNNILDGIKKLRDNGATIVYTTH
;
A
#
# COMPACT_ATOMS: atom_id res chain seq x y z
N MET A 1 15.12 -16.06 -7.60
CA MET A 1 13.99 -15.20 -7.21
C MET A 1 14.02 -13.95 -8.07
N ASN A 2 12.87 -13.55 -8.62
CA ASN A 2 12.78 -12.35 -9.46
C ASN A 2 12.82 -11.10 -8.59
N LYS A 3 13.57 -10.07 -9.01
CA LYS A 3 13.55 -8.78 -8.34
C LYS A 3 12.29 -8.01 -8.74
N VAL A 4 11.53 -7.56 -7.75
CA VAL A 4 10.33 -6.74 -7.95
C VAL A 4 10.66 -5.26 -7.84
N ILE A 5 11.52 -4.88 -6.89
CA ILE A 5 12.02 -3.51 -6.73
C ILE A 5 13.54 -3.55 -6.72
N GLU A 6 14.16 -2.62 -7.45
CA GLU A 6 15.60 -2.34 -7.40
C GLU A 6 15.77 -0.84 -7.14
N VAL A 7 16.38 -0.48 -6.04
CA VAL A 7 16.76 0.89 -5.70
C VAL A 7 18.28 0.97 -5.63
N LYS A 8 18.90 1.91 -6.35
CA LYS A 8 20.34 2.08 -6.39
C LYS A 8 20.73 3.53 -6.16
N ASN A 9 21.57 3.76 -5.14
CA ASN A 9 22.19 5.03 -4.81
C ASN A 9 21.19 6.20 -4.73
N LEU A 10 20.00 5.94 -4.17
CA LEU A 10 18.92 6.92 -4.08
C LEU A 10 19.31 8.06 -3.14
N VAL A 11 19.26 9.29 -3.66
CA VAL A 11 19.45 10.51 -2.89
C VAL A 11 18.27 11.45 -3.07
N LYS A 12 17.64 11.82 -1.95
CA LYS A 12 16.58 12.81 -1.89
C LYS A 12 16.90 13.92 -0.91
N GLU A 13 16.90 15.15 -1.40
CA GLU A 13 17.20 16.35 -0.59
C GLU A 13 16.00 17.31 -0.59
N TYR A 14 15.83 17.98 0.55
CA TYR A 14 14.92 19.11 0.75
C TYR A 14 15.69 20.29 1.33
N LYS A 15 15.76 21.41 0.59
CA LYS A 15 16.43 22.65 1.04
C LYS A 15 17.85 22.38 1.61
N GLY A 16 18.66 21.56 0.93
CA GLY A 16 20.02 21.23 1.31
C GLY A 16 20.16 20.16 2.41
N LYS A 17 19.07 19.66 2.97
CA LYS A 17 19.07 18.56 3.95
C LYS A 17 18.71 17.23 3.27
N ARG A 18 19.56 16.22 3.40
CA ARG A 18 19.31 14.90 2.87
C ARG A 18 18.26 14.17 3.72
N ALA A 19 17.14 13.80 3.11
CA ALA A 19 16.11 12.96 3.70
C ALA A 19 16.37 11.48 3.39
N VAL A 20 16.99 11.18 2.23
CA VAL A 20 17.48 9.86 1.84
C VAL A 20 18.91 10.07 1.31
N ASP A 21 19.86 9.30 1.81
CA ASP A 21 21.27 9.44 1.48
C ASP A 21 21.87 8.11 1.03
N ASP A 22 22.14 8.02 -0.27
CA ASP A 22 22.79 6.88 -0.96
C ASP A 22 22.17 5.50 -0.65
N LEU A 23 20.83 5.45 -0.60
CA LEU A 23 20.09 4.24 -0.25
C LEU A 23 20.04 3.26 -1.42
N SER A 24 20.45 2.01 -1.17
CA SER A 24 20.38 0.91 -2.15
C SER A 24 19.80 -0.34 -1.51
N PHE A 25 18.82 -0.97 -2.15
CA PHE A 25 18.26 -2.25 -1.75
C PHE A 25 17.45 -2.89 -2.89
N ASP A 26 17.23 -4.19 -2.78
CA ASP A 26 16.37 -4.97 -3.65
C ASP A 26 15.22 -5.58 -2.86
N VAL A 27 14.06 -5.78 -3.50
CA VAL A 27 12.93 -6.55 -2.96
C VAL A 27 12.59 -7.65 -3.94
N TYR A 28 12.43 -8.87 -3.44
CA TYR A 28 12.16 -10.05 -4.25
C TYR A 28 10.68 -10.44 -4.21
N GLU A 29 10.24 -11.17 -5.23
CA GLU A 29 8.87 -11.65 -5.36
C GLU A 29 8.44 -12.48 -4.15
N GLY A 30 7.26 -12.16 -3.59
CA GLY A 30 6.72 -12.83 -2.40
C GLY A 30 7.40 -12.45 -1.08
N GLU A 31 8.30 -11.45 -1.07
CA GLU A 31 8.96 -10.95 0.13
C GLU A 31 8.11 -9.94 0.88
N ILE A 32 8.31 -9.87 2.21
CA ILE A 32 7.85 -8.76 3.04
C ILE A 32 9.08 -7.97 3.49
N LEU A 33 9.29 -6.79 2.94
CA LEU A 33 10.34 -5.87 3.36
C LEU A 33 9.80 -4.84 4.35
N GLY A 34 10.39 -4.77 5.55
CA GLY A 34 10.13 -3.73 6.54
C GLY A 34 11.15 -2.59 6.46
N LEU A 35 10.70 -1.37 6.24
CA LEU A 35 11.51 -0.15 6.40
C LEU A 35 11.32 0.38 7.83
N LEU A 36 12.33 0.18 8.67
CA LEU A 36 12.30 0.52 10.08
C LEU A 36 13.03 1.84 10.34
N GLY A 37 12.54 2.63 11.28
CA GLY A 37 13.23 3.85 11.71
C GLY A 37 12.30 4.88 12.34
N PRO A 38 12.85 5.85 13.09
CA PRO A 38 12.08 6.88 13.79
C PRO A 38 11.36 7.81 12.79
N ASN A 39 10.45 8.65 13.32
CA ASN A 39 9.83 9.70 12.52
C ASN A 39 10.88 10.63 11.93
N GLY A 40 10.71 10.99 10.65
CA GLY A 40 11.65 11.83 9.92
C GLY A 40 12.89 11.11 9.39
N SER A 41 13.01 9.78 9.54
CA SER A 41 14.16 9.01 8.98
C SER A 41 14.10 8.79 7.47
N GLY A 42 13.09 9.33 6.76
CA GLY A 42 13.00 9.24 5.30
C GLY A 42 12.17 8.06 4.77
N LYS A 43 11.48 7.27 5.61
CA LYS A 43 10.68 6.10 5.19
C LYS A 43 9.63 6.46 4.13
N SER A 44 8.71 7.37 4.45
CA SER A 44 7.66 7.82 3.50
C SER A 44 8.26 8.55 2.30
N THR A 45 9.38 9.28 2.49
CA THR A 45 10.13 9.90 1.38
C THR A 45 10.66 8.83 0.42
N THR A 46 11.18 7.73 0.94
CA THR A 46 11.67 6.59 0.15
C THR A 46 10.53 5.95 -0.64
N ILE A 47 9.40 5.63 0.02
CA ILE A 47 8.21 5.08 -0.66
C ILE A 47 7.72 6.02 -1.76
N ASN A 48 7.54 7.31 -1.46
CA ASN A 48 7.06 8.30 -2.43
C ASN A 48 8.03 8.47 -3.62
N SER A 49 9.34 8.34 -3.40
CA SER A 49 10.34 8.34 -4.47
C SER A 49 10.23 7.07 -5.33
N ILE A 50 10.06 5.90 -4.72
CA ILE A 50 9.87 4.62 -5.43
C ILE A 50 8.61 4.66 -6.29
N LEU A 51 7.52 5.24 -5.78
CA LEU A 51 6.25 5.40 -6.52
C LEU A 51 6.29 6.51 -7.58
N SER A 52 7.44 7.22 -7.70
CA SER A 52 7.59 8.38 -8.59
C SER A 52 6.57 9.51 -8.31
N LEU A 53 6.16 9.64 -7.04
CA LEU A 53 5.36 10.75 -6.52
C LEU A 53 6.24 11.93 -6.11
N LEU A 54 7.52 11.66 -5.83
CA LEU A 54 8.54 12.66 -5.52
C LEU A 54 9.73 12.50 -6.48
N LYS A 55 10.21 13.63 -7.03
CA LYS A 55 11.47 13.68 -7.76
C LYS A 55 12.64 13.53 -6.78
N TYR A 56 13.64 12.76 -7.15
CA TYR A 56 14.89 12.58 -6.41
C TYR A 56 16.08 13.14 -7.19
N GLN A 57 17.21 13.40 -6.52
CA GLN A 57 18.37 14.07 -7.13
C GLN A 57 19.34 13.08 -7.79
N LYS A 58 19.52 11.87 -7.20
CA LYS A 58 20.44 10.85 -7.72
C LYS A 58 19.86 9.45 -7.50
N GLY A 59 20.40 8.50 -8.25
CA GLY A 59 20.05 7.09 -8.17
C GLY A 59 19.13 6.62 -9.29
N SER A 60 18.71 5.38 -9.20
CA SER A 60 17.76 4.78 -10.12
C SER A 60 16.78 3.86 -9.39
N ILE A 61 15.56 3.79 -9.88
CA ILE A 61 14.50 2.96 -9.32
C ILE A 61 13.86 2.16 -10.45
N LYS A 62 13.86 0.82 -10.29
CA LYS A 62 13.16 -0.08 -11.20
C LYS A 62 12.11 -0.86 -10.45
N ILE A 63 10.94 -1.05 -11.05
CA ILE A 63 9.87 -1.91 -10.56
C ILE A 63 9.50 -2.88 -11.69
N PHE A 64 9.46 -4.18 -11.37
CA PHE A 64 9.26 -5.26 -12.33
C PHE A 64 10.25 -5.19 -13.53
N GLY A 65 11.52 -4.85 -13.23
CA GLY A 65 12.60 -4.72 -14.22
C GLY A 65 12.54 -3.48 -15.10
N LYS A 66 11.53 -2.61 -14.96
CA LYS A 66 11.36 -1.38 -15.73
C LYS A 66 11.66 -0.15 -14.88
N GLU A 67 12.23 0.88 -15.51
CA GLU A 67 12.44 2.17 -14.85
C GLU A 67 11.10 2.80 -14.45
N MET A 68 11.03 3.28 -13.20
CA MET A 68 9.83 3.90 -12.67
C MET A 68 9.79 5.39 -12.97
N THR A 69 8.72 5.82 -13.61
CA THR A 69 8.47 7.21 -14.01
C THR A 69 7.06 7.66 -13.59
N PRO A 70 6.75 8.95 -13.59
CA PRO A 70 5.39 9.43 -13.33
C PRO A 70 4.32 8.81 -14.26
N ASN A 71 4.70 8.43 -15.48
CA ASN A 71 3.81 7.92 -16.53
C ASN A 71 3.80 6.38 -16.64
N SER A 72 4.41 5.64 -15.71
CA SER A 72 4.45 4.17 -15.70
C SER A 72 3.12 3.58 -15.25
N TYR A 73 2.03 3.85 -15.98
CA TYR A 73 0.67 3.40 -15.62
C TYR A 73 0.52 1.88 -15.64
N ASP A 74 1.25 1.18 -16.53
CA ASP A 74 1.31 -0.29 -16.60
C ASP A 74 1.91 -0.91 -15.34
N ILE A 75 2.85 -0.23 -14.70
CA ILE A 75 3.43 -0.63 -13.41
C ILE A 75 2.47 -0.24 -12.28
N LYS A 76 1.99 1.00 -12.26
CA LYS A 76 1.11 1.54 -11.21
C LYS A 76 -0.18 0.75 -11.05
N SER A 77 -0.73 0.22 -12.15
CA SER A 77 -1.93 -0.63 -12.11
C SER A 77 -1.75 -1.95 -11.35
N LYS A 78 -0.50 -2.37 -11.10
CA LYS A 78 -0.14 -3.58 -10.35
C LYS A 78 0.28 -3.27 -8.91
N ILE A 79 0.19 -2.00 -8.50
CA ILE A 79 0.62 -1.54 -7.18
C ILE A 79 -0.60 -1.14 -6.36
N GLY A 80 -0.67 -1.62 -5.13
CA GLY A 80 -1.55 -1.11 -4.08
C GLY A 80 -0.76 -0.21 -3.14
N VAL A 81 -1.34 0.93 -2.76
CA VAL A 81 -0.71 1.86 -1.81
C VAL A 81 -1.69 2.19 -0.70
N ILE A 82 -1.28 1.95 0.53
CA ILE A 82 -2.03 2.28 1.72
C ILE A 82 -1.22 3.29 2.52
N PHE A 83 -1.57 4.57 2.41
CA PHE A 83 -0.94 5.64 3.17
C PHE A 83 -1.36 5.64 4.64
N GLN A 84 -0.59 6.34 5.47
CA GLN A 84 -0.89 6.52 6.88
C GLN A 84 -2.26 7.17 7.10
N ASP A 85 -2.56 8.21 6.32
CA ASP A 85 -3.88 8.85 6.34
C ASP A 85 -4.93 7.96 5.68
N VAL A 86 -6.11 7.94 6.29
CA VAL A 86 -7.25 7.21 5.74
C VAL A 86 -7.83 7.99 4.55
N ALA A 87 -7.88 7.33 3.39
CA ALA A 87 -8.38 7.90 2.15
C ALA A 87 -9.62 7.13 1.67
N VAL A 88 -10.77 7.42 2.28
CA VAL A 88 -12.08 6.85 1.94
C VAL A 88 -13.11 7.97 1.77
N PHE A 89 -14.22 7.69 1.11
CA PHE A 89 -15.33 8.62 0.94
C PHE A 89 -16.33 8.47 2.08
N ASP A 90 -16.57 9.53 2.83
CA ASP A 90 -17.45 9.52 4.00
C ASP A 90 -18.92 9.29 3.64
N GLU A 91 -19.31 9.60 2.42
CA GLU A 91 -20.68 9.45 1.88
C GLU A 91 -20.96 8.05 1.35
N LEU A 92 -19.93 7.25 1.12
CA LEU A 92 -20.06 5.87 0.65
C LEU A 92 -19.98 4.89 1.82
N ASN A 93 -20.79 3.84 1.80
CA ASN A 93 -20.66 2.74 2.76
C ASN A 93 -19.39 1.92 2.50
N VAL A 94 -19.10 0.95 3.36
CA VAL A 94 -17.91 0.08 3.26
C VAL A 94 -17.82 -0.61 1.90
N TYR A 95 -18.92 -1.23 1.43
CA TYR A 95 -18.94 -1.93 0.16
C TYR A 95 -18.69 -0.98 -1.02
N ASP A 96 -19.38 0.15 -1.05
CA ASP A 96 -19.31 1.11 -2.15
C ASP A 96 -17.94 1.80 -2.21
N ASN A 97 -17.29 2.06 -1.06
CA ASN A 97 -15.90 2.53 -1.03
C ASN A 97 -14.97 1.54 -1.72
N ILE A 98 -15.02 0.26 -1.34
CA ILE A 98 -14.16 -0.77 -1.90
C ILE A 98 -14.46 -0.98 -3.39
N ASP A 99 -15.75 -1.01 -3.77
CA ASP A 99 -16.15 -1.14 -5.17
C ASP A 99 -15.67 0.02 -6.03
N TYR A 100 -15.74 1.25 -5.52
CA TYR A 100 -15.23 2.44 -6.21
C TYR A 100 -13.74 2.31 -6.52
N PHE A 101 -12.90 2.06 -5.50
CA PHE A 101 -11.46 1.94 -5.70
C PHE A 101 -11.08 0.74 -6.56
N CYS A 102 -11.76 -0.40 -6.42
CA CYS A 102 -11.57 -1.56 -7.28
C CYS A 102 -11.94 -1.24 -8.74
N GLY A 103 -13.01 -0.48 -8.93
CA GLY A 103 -13.51 -0.06 -10.24
C GLY A 103 -12.56 0.81 -11.06
N LEU A 104 -11.60 1.49 -10.41
CA LEU A 104 -10.55 2.24 -11.11
C LEU A 104 -9.62 1.34 -11.92
N TYR A 105 -9.55 0.05 -11.58
CA TYR A 105 -8.65 -0.93 -12.19
C TYR A 105 -9.39 -2.07 -12.91
N ILE A 106 -10.56 -2.45 -12.42
CA ILE A 106 -11.31 -3.62 -12.88
C ILE A 106 -12.64 -3.17 -13.48
N SER A 107 -12.72 -3.14 -14.81
CA SER A 107 -13.93 -2.72 -15.56
C SER A 107 -15.02 -3.80 -15.62
N ASP A 108 -14.63 -5.10 -15.59
CA ASP A 108 -15.59 -6.20 -15.57
C ASP A 108 -16.33 -6.24 -14.23
N LYS A 109 -17.67 -6.07 -14.28
CA LYS A 109 -18.52 -5.96 -13.09
C LYS A 109 -18.58 -7.24 -12.26
N ASN A 110 -18.55 -8.42 -12.89
CA ASN A 110 -18.63 -9.69 -12.17
C ASN A 110 -17.33 -9.96 -11.44
N LYS A 111 -16.21 -9.79 -12.13
CA LYS A 111 -14.88 -9.91 -11.54
C LYS A 111 -14.66 -8.89 -10.42
N ARG A 112 -15.09 -7.64 -10.63
CA ARG A 112 -15.00 -6.58 -9.61
C ARG A 112 -15.78 -6.96 -8.35
N ARG A 113 -17.02 -7.45 -8.50
CA ARG A 113 -17.82 -7.90 -7.36
C ARG A 113 -17.14 -9.01 -6.57
N GLU A 114 -16.56 -10.00 -7.25
CA GLU A 114 -15.77 -11.08 -6.61
C GLU A 114 -14.61 -10.50 -5.82
N TYR A 115 -13.83 -9.60 -6.44
CA TYR A 115 -12.66 -8.99 -5.81
C TYR A 115 -13.01 -8.13 -4.59
N VAL A 116 -14.11 -7.40 -4.65
CA VAL A 116 -14.64 -6.61 -3.53
C VAL A 116 -15.00 -7.53 -2.35
N GLU A 117 -15.71 -8.63 -2.62
CA GLU A 117 -16.08 -9.59 -1.58
C GLU A 117 -14.84 -10.26 -0.96
N ASP A 118 -13.85 -10.61 -1.76
CA ASP A 118 -12.59 -11.16 -1.29
C ASP A 118 -11.85 -10.17 -0.38
N ALA A 119 -11.78 -8.90 -0.77
CA ALA A 119 -11.14 -7.86 0.03
C ALA A 119 -11.87 -7.66 1.38
N ILE A 120 -13.22 -7.59 1.36
CA ILE A 120 -14.05 -7.49 2.56
C ILE A 120 -13.78 -8.66 3.51
N LYS A 121 -13.75 -9.88 2.97
CA LYS A 121 -13.49 -11.11 3.74
C LYS A 121 -12.08 -11.10 4.34
N LEU A 122 -11.08 -10.69 3.55
CA LEU A 122 -9.68 -10.65 4.00
C LEU A 122 -9.49 -9.75 5.21
N VAL A 123 -10.12 -8.56 5.20
CA VAL A 123 -10.00 -7.58 6.29
C VAL A 123 -11.06 -7.75 7.39
N GLY A 124 -11.99 -8.72 7.26
CA GLY A 124 -13.01 -9.01 8.27
C GLY A 124 -14.06 -7.91 8.42
N LEU A 125 -14.54 -7.34 7.31
CA LEU A 125 -15.58 -6.31 7.29
C LEU A 125 -16.95 -6.82 6.82
N GLY A 126 -17.20 -8.13 6.81
CA GLY A 126 -18.43 -8.74 6.29
C GLY A 126 -19.72 -8.20 6.90
N GLU A 127 -19.76 -7.99 8.21
CA GLU A 127 -20.92 -7.48 8.95
C GLU A 127 -21.10 -5.95 8.79
N PHE A 128 -20.07 -5.25 8.34
CA PHE A 128 -20.02 -3.78 8.26
C PHE A 128 -20.27 -3.24 6.85
N LYS A 129 -20.62 -4.09 5.86
CA LYS A 129 -20.73 -3.70 4.45
C LYS A 129 -21.57 -2.46 4.19
N LYS A 130 -22.65 -2.28 4.95
CA LYS A 130 -23.60 -1.17 4.82
C LYS A 130 -23.31 0.02 5.72
N TYR A 131 -22.26 -0.04 6.55
CA TYR A 131 -21.89 1.03 7.47
C TYR A 131 -21.15 2.14 6.73
N LEU A 132 -21.44 3.38 7.11
CA LEU A 132 -20.65 4.54 6.67
C LEU A 132 -19.35 4.63 7.48
N PRO A 133 -18.27 5.24 6.95
CA PRO A 133 -17.00 5.41 7.65
C PRO A 133 -17.13 5.98 9.06
N LYS A 134 -18.00 6.98 9.27
CA LYS A 134 -18.28 7.59 10.57
C LYS A 134 -18.89 6.66 11.64
N GLN A 135 -19.39 5.50 11.23
CA GLN A 135 -19.96 4.49 12.12
C GLN A 135 -18.93 3.42 12.52
N LEU A 136 -17.73 3.49 11.97
CA LEU A 136 -16.66 2.52 12.21
C LEU A 136 -15.74 2.99 13.33
N SER A 137 -15.21 2.03 14.11
CA SER A 137 -14.08 2.32 14.99
C SER A 137 -12.83 2.64 14.18
N GLY A 138 -11.82 3.27 14.79
CA GLY A 138 -10.56 3.59 14.11
C GLY A 138 -9.89 2.35 13.48
N GLY A 139 -9.92 1.20 14.16
CA GLY A 139 -9.39 -0.05 13.63
C GLY A 139 -10.20 -0.60 12.45
N LEU A 140 -11.54 -0.49 12.48
CA LEU A 140 -12.40 -0.86 11.36
C LEU A 140 -12.19 0.07 10.17
N LEU A 141 -12.07 1.36 10.42
CA LEU A 141 -11.81 2.37 9.40
C LEU A 141 -10.44 2.13 8.72
N ARG A 142 -9.42 1.78 9.51
CA ARG A 142 -8.11 1.40 8.98
C ARG A 142 -8.20 0.15 8.10
N ARG A 143 -8.98 -0.85 8.51
CA ARG A 143 -9.22 -2.05 7.69
C ARG A 143 -9.97 -1.74 6.39
N LEU A 144 -10.92 -0.79 6.41
CA LEU A 144 -11.56 -0.29 5.19
C LEU A 144 -10.56 0.36 4.24
N ASN A 145 -9.69 1.24 4.75
CA ASN A 145 -8.63 1.88 3.96
C ASN A 145 -7.71 0.84 3.30
N ILE A 146 -7.33 -0.21 4.03
CA ILE A 146 -6.55 -1.33 3.50
C ILE A 146 -7.32 -2.04 2.38
N ALA A 147 -8.60 -2.39 2.62
CA ALA A 147 -9.41 -3.08 1.62
C ALA A 147 -9.51 -2.29 0.31
N CYS A 148 -9.69 -0.97 0.38
CA CYS A 148 -9.70 -0.10 -0.80
C CYS A 148 -8.39 -0.18 -1.60
N GLY A 149 -7.24 -0.19 -0.91
CA GLY A 149 -5.93 -0.24 -1.55
C GLY A 149 -5.55 -1.59 -2.16
N ILE A 150 -6.19 -2.70 -1.74
CA ILE A 150 -5.85 -4.06 -2.19
C ILE A 150 -6.92 -4.73 -3.05
N ALA A 151 -8.10 -4.13 -3.18
CA ALA A 151 -9.26 -4.77 -3.82
C ALA A 151 -9.01 -5.20 -5.28
N HIS A 152 -8.16 -4.48 -6.01
CA HIS A 152 -7.79 -4.83 -7.39
C HIS A 152 -6.75 -5.95 -7.48
N LYS A 153 -6.40 -6.60 -6.35
CA LYS A 153 -5.41 -7.70 -6.24
C LYS A 153 -4.03 -7.32 -6.80
N PRO A 154 -3.41 -6.24 -6.30
CA PRO A 154 -2.08 -5.82 -6.75
C PRO A 154 -1.01 -6.87 -6.40
N SER A 155 0.01 -6.99 -7.25
CA SER A 155 1.15 -7.89 -7.02
C SER A 155 2.25 -7.26 -6.16
N LEU A 156 2.25 -5.93 -6.01
CA LEU A 156 3.15 -5.19 -5.12
C LEU A 156 2.32 -4.24 -4.25
N ILE A 157 2.54 -4.26 -2.94
CA ILE A 157 1.76 -3.46 -2.00
C ILE A 157 2.67 -2.67 -1.08
N PHE A 158 2.43 -1.37 -0.99
CA PHE A 158 3.08 -0.49 -0.03
C PHE A 158 2.13 -0.14 1.11
N PHE A 159 2.60 -0.33 2.33
CA PHE A 159 1.92 0.09 3.54
C PHE A 159 2.76 1.15 4.27
N ASP A 160 2.26 2.37 4.37
CA ASP A 160 2.90 3.40 5.18
C ASP A 160 2.26 3.42 6.58
N GLU A 161 2.98 2.87 7.56
CA GLU A 161 2.57 2.75 8.97
C GLU A 161 1.17 2.12 9.17
N PRO A 162 0.93 0.90 8.66
CA PRO A 162 -0.41 0.31 8.61
C PRO A 162 -1.04 0.10 9.98
N THR A 163 -0.23 0.03 11.04
CA THR A 163 -0.67 -0.25 12.41
C THR A 163 -0.54 0.95 13.34
N ALA A 164 -0.30 2.16 12.80
CA ALA A 164 -0.24 3.37 13.61
C ALA A 164 -1.62 3.70 14.20
N MET A 165 -1.64 4.09 15.48
CA MET A 165 -2.83 4.55 16.20
C MET A 165 -4.01 3.55 16.25
N VAL A 166 -3.75 2.24 16.11
CA VAL A 166 -4.77 1.21 16.26
C VAL A 166 -4.55 0.41 17.55
N ASP A 167 -5.63 -0.11 18.10
CA ASP A 167 -5.59 -0.98 19.29
C ASP A 167 -4.83 -2.30 19.01
N PRO A 168 -4.35 -2.99 20.05
CA PRO A 168 -3.54 -4.20 19.89
C PRO A 168 -4.24 -5.32 19.09
N GLN A 169 -5.55 -5.49 19.23
CA GLN A 169 -6.31 -6.51 18.51
C GLN A 169 -6.41 -6.17 17.03
N SER A 170 -6.74 -4.91 16.71
CA SER A 170 -6.77 -4.43 15.33
C SER A 170 -5.39 -4.51 14.68
N ARG A 171 -4.32 -4.21 15.43
CA ARG A 171 -2.93 -4.37 14.96
C ARG A 171 -2.64 -5.81 14.53
N ASN A 172 -2.97 -6.79 15.37
CA ASN A 172 -2.76 -8.20 15.05
C ASN A 172 -3.54 -8.62 13.80
N ASN A 173 -4.80 -8.22 13.69
CA ASN A 173 -5.63 -8.50 12.53
C ASN A 173 -5.05 -7.92 11.23
N ILE A 174 -4.49 -6.71 11.28
CA ILE A 174 -3.82 -6.07 10.13
C ILE A 174 -2.57 -6.84 9.75
N LEU A 175 -1.71 -7.20 10.71
CA LEU A 175 -0.48 -7.95 10.44
C LEU A 175 -0.77 -9.34 9.87
N ASP A 176 -1.81 -10.02 10.36
CA ASP A 176 -2.23 -11.31 9.82
C ASP A 176 -2.81 -11.17 8.40
N GLY A 177 -3.52 -10.07 8.12
CA GLY A 177 -3.96 -9.71 6.78
C GLY A 177 -2.78 -9.51 5.81
N ILE A 178 -1.73 -8.81 6.25
CA ILE A 178 -0.49 -8.60 5.48
C ILE A 178 0.19 -9.94 5.15
N LYS A 179 0.29 -10.86 6.14
CA LYS A 179 0.84 -12.21 5.90
C LYS A 179 0.03 -12.98 4.87
N LYS A 180 -1.31 -12.96 4.98
CA LYS A 180 -2.20 -13.61 4.01
C LYS A 180 -2.04 -13.05 2.60
N LEU A 181 -1.86 -11.73 2.44
CA LEU A 181 -1.59 -11.12 1.14
C LEU A 181 -0.29 -11.66 0.53
N ARG A 182 0.79 -11.77 1.33
CA ARG A 182 2.04 -12.40 0.88
C ARG A 182 1.84 -13.86 0.49
N ASP A 183 1.13 -14.63 1.32
CA ASP A 183 0.90 -16.06 1.07
C ASP A 183 0.06 -16.28 -0.20
N ASN A 184 -0.73 -15.29 -0.60
CA ASN A 184 -1.44 -15.24 -1.88
C ASN A 184 -0.58 -14.69 -3.05
N GLY A 185 0.73 -14.51 -2.85
CA GLY A 185 1.69 -14.15 -3.88
C GLY A 185 2.02 -12.67 -4.00
N ALA A 186 1.50 -11.79 -3.14
CA ALA A 186 1.87 -10.38 -3.16
C ALA A 186 3.26 -10.14 -2.57
N THR A 187 4.00 -9.21 -3.16
CA THR A 187 5.22 -8.63 -2.59
C THR A 187 4.84 -7.41 -1.77
N ILE A 188 5.43 -7.25 -0.59
CA ILE A 188 5.00 -6.22 0.35
C ILE A 188 6.17 -5.40 0.84
N VAL A 189 6.00 -4.08 0.84
CA VAL A 189 6.89 -3.14 1.52
C VAL A 189 6.07 -2.40 2.57
N TYR A 190 6.51 -2.41 3.83
CA TYR A 190 5.82 -1.65 4.85
C TYR A 190 6.78 -0.83 5.72
N THR A 191 6.30 0.31 6.21
CA THR A 191 7.05 1.13 7.16
C THR A 191 6.51 0.92 8.58
N THR A 192 7.40 1.01 9.55
CA THR A 192 7.06 1.01 10.98
C THR A 192 8.13 1.72 11.79
N HIS A 193 7.83 2.01 13.04
CA HIS A 193 8.76 2.56 14.03
C HIS A 193 9.54 1.47 14.72
#